data_15273959573f78045fddd70a79eb0381
#
_entry.id   15273959573f78045fddd70a79eb0381
#
_cell.length_a   1.000
_cell.length_b   1.000
_cell.length_c   1.000
_cell.angle_alpha   90.00
_cell.angle_beta   90.00
_cell.angle_gamma   90.00
#
_symmetry.space_group_name_H-M   'P 1'
#
loop_
_entity.id
_entity.type
_entity.pdbx_description
1 polymer ?
#
loop_
_entity_poly.entity_id
_entity_poly.type
_entity_poly.pdbx_seq_one_letter_code
_entity_poly.pdbx_strand_id
1 'polypeptide(L)'
;MTLSLPLPINTIINLPRPLLLGPPSRCRFSTVAFRPSSLLHISGVVSRNLCRYWFSTMTTAARVEQEEDKQSKTSVELKEKIEITEKEREIFDRLLGTLRFCNLDTQLRVAGGWVRDKLLGRDSDDIDIAIDNMYGSEFLDKLKEYLASRGEQVQGDTVIERNPDQSKHLETAKMRIYNQWIDFVNLRSEEYTENSRIPTMKFGTPKEDAYRRDLTINSLFYNINTGSIEDLTERGIDDLKSGRIVTPLPAKATFLDDPLRVLRAIRFGARFGFTLDEELKQDASSEEVRVALGEKISRERIGNEVDLMISGNGPVSAVTYLSDLKLFGIVFAFPSSSEPAPSENCGSICKAYLEAMWSLIQTPGLGKFSGEQRRLALYAALFLPFRKTVYKDNKGKMIPVVNHIFKFSMKRKTSDAETVINIHRTTEKFLSLIHSLQLKNGAQVDKLDWATDILEHWKSISVDDPEIPETSKIRVLTGFLLRDIKDFWRVALLTSLLLSVVDGMKEDQETGQLDFQLEKLRESYLTIEETICELGLDNIWHVKPLVNGNAIMQITELKGGYHIREWQQKLLTWQLAYPNGSSDECKDWMRQVKAKRQRTE
;
A
#
# COMPACT_ATOMS: atom_id res chain seq x y z
N MET A 1 -15.47 63.70 12.23
CA MET A 1 -14.41 63.71 13.26
C MET A 1 -13.40 62.68 12.88
N THR A 2 -12.52 63.08 12.21
CA THR A 2 -11.06 63.06 12.01
C THR A 2 -10.24 62.60 13.22
N LEU A 3 -9.29 61.68 12.98
CA LEU A 3 -7.95 61.59 13.52
C LEU A 3 -7.40 60.20 13.08
N SER A 4 -6.58 60.04 12.06
CA SER A 4 -5.16 60.35 11.81
C SER A 4 -4.18 59.40 12.53
N LEU A 5 -3.43 58.69 11.68
CA LEU A 5 -2.21 57.86 11.80
C LEU A 5 -1.11 58.42 12.78
N PRO A 6 -0.09 57.60 13.17
CA PRO A 6 1.06 57.48 12.29
C PRO A 6 1.81 56.11 12.31
N LEU A 7 2.56 55.86 11.23
CA LEU A 7 3.71 54.95 11.14
C LEU A 7 4.93 55.53 11.86
N PRO A 8 5.91 54.68 12.26
CA PRO A 8 7.26 54.96 11.79
C PRO A 8 8.17 53.74 11.49
N ILE A 9 8.98 53.93 10.50
CA ILE A 9 10.47 53.94 10.43
C ILE A 9 11.20 52.61 10.25
N ASN A 10 11.88 52.55 9.11
CA ASN A 10 12.97 51.69 8.65
C ASN A 10 14.11 51.55 9.67
N THR A 11 14.66 50.32 9.74
CA THR A 11 16.06 50.13 10.14
C THR A 11 16.75 49.18 9.18
N ILE A 12 17.71 49.77 8.46
CA ILE A 12 18.69 49.12 7.58
C ILE A 12 19.75 48.49 8.49
N ILE A 13 20.06 47.21 8.31
CA ILE A 13 21.28 46.59 8.86
C ILE A 13 22.08 45.97 7.71
N ASN A 14 23.33 46.43 7.61
CA ASN A 14 24.37 46.12 6.67
C ASN A 14 24.83 44.64 6.70
N LEU A 15 25.05 44.09 5.54
CA LEU A 15 25.83 42.85 5.29
C LEU A 15 27.32 43.22 5.09
N PRO A 16 28.27 42.45 5.58
CA PRO A 16 29.66 42.50 5.13
C PRO A 16 29.92 41.46 4.02
N ARG A 17 30.68 41.87 3.03
CA ARG A 17 31.17 41.09 1.87
C ARG A 17 32.26 40.09 2.28
N PRO A 18 32.47 39.01 1.49
CA PRO A 18 33.43 37.95 1.77
C PRO A 18 34.88 38.32 1.35
N LEU A 19 35.80 37.86 2.14
CA LEU A 19 37.24 37.89 1.87
C LEU A 19 37.67 36.62 1.15
N LEU A 20 38.34 36.80 0.02
CA LEU A 20 39.10 35.81 -0.74
C LEU A 20 40.36 35.43 0.03
N LEU A 21 40.59 34.14 0.27
CA LEU A 21 41.91 33.59 0.61
C LEU A 21 42.14 32.27 -0.17
N GLY A 22 43.33 32.20 -0.70
CA GLY A 22 43.82 31.16 -1.62
C GLY A 22 44.19 29.81 -0.95
N PRO A 23 44.74 28.85 -1.71
CA PRO A 23 44.76 27.45 -1.31
C PRO A 23 45.92 27.09 -0.36
N PRO A 24 45.69 26.21 0.63
CA PRO A 24 46.80 25.62 1.38
C PRO A 24 47.22 24.24 0.87
N SER A 25 48.49 24.09 0.93
CA SER A 25 49.42 23.01 0.69
C SER A 25 49.01 21.62 1.23
N ARG A 26 49.51 20.62 0.51
CA ARG A 26 49.53 19.20 0.82
C ARG A 26 50.13 18.87 2.18
N CYS A 27 49.40 18.18 3.03
CA CYS A 27 49.93 17.37 4.12
C CYS A 27 49.66 15.88 3.85
N ARG A 28 50.73 15.10 3.80
CA ARG A 28 50.71 13.62 3.81
C ARG A 28 50.30 13.16 5.19
N PHE A 29 49.29 12.30 5.29
CA PHE A 29 49.12 11.44 6.46
C PHE A 29 49.12 9.97 6.05
N SER A 30 49.89 9.23 6.82
CA SER A 30 50.20 7.82 6.72
C SER A 30 48.96 6.95 6.97
N THR A 31 48.76 5.96 6.11
CA THR A 31 47.80 4.88 6.21
C THR A 31 48.12 3.95 7.38
N VAL A 32 47.25 3.92 8.38
CA VAL A 32 47.15 2.81 9.33
C VAL A 32 45.93 1.98 8.90
N ALA A 33 46.22 0.78 8.44
CA ALA A 33 45.21 -0.19 8.02
C ALA A 33 44.50 -0.78 9.25
N PHE A 34 43.26 -0.40 9.46
CA PHE A 34 42.32 -1.17 10.27
C PHE A 34 41.52 -2.10 9.34
N ARG A 35 41.62 -3.39 9.58
CA ARG A 35 40.80 -4.42 8.93
C ARG A 35 39.36 -4.30 9.49
N PRO A 36 38.31 -4.13 8.66
CA PRO A 36 36.92 -4.30 9.13
C PRO A 36 36.59 -5.79 9.14
N SER A 37 35.97 -6.23 10.22
CA SER A 37 35.45 -7.58 10.40
C SER A 37 34.39 -7.94 9.35
N SER A 38 34.51 -9.16 8.86
CA SER A 38 33.87 -9.74 7.67
C SER A 38 32.36 -10.04 7.69
N LEU A 39 31.57 -9.41 8.52
CA LEU A 39 30.13 -9.74 8.68
C LEU A 39 29.15 -8.80 7.98
N LEU A 40 29.60 -7.65 7.47
CA LEU A 40 28.71 -6.68 6.81
C LEU A 40 28.62 -6.82 5.28
N HIS A 41 29.43 -7.70 4.67
CA HIS A 41 29.44 -7.88 3.21
C HIS A 41 28.45 -8.91 2.67
N ILE A 42 27.91 -9.81 3.52
CA ILE A 42 27.11 -10.95 3.06
C ILE A 42 25.68 -10.51 2.63
N SER A 43 25.05 -9.57 3.32
CA SER A 43 23.67 -9.17 2.98
C SER A 43 23.55 -8.33 1.68
N GLY A 44 24.59 -7.58 1.34
CA GLY A 44 24.57 -6.75 0.12
C GLY A 44 24.85 -7.55 -1.16
N VAL A 45 25.61 -8.63 -1.05
CA VAL A 45 25.98 -9.49 -2.19
C VAL A 45 24.83 -10.45 -2.53
N VAL A 46 24.20 -11.06 -1.53
CA VAL A 46 23.04 -11.95 -1.72
C VAL A 46 21.88 -11.19 -2.37
N SER A 47 21.63 -9.95 -1.95
CA SER A 47 20.58 -9.11 -2.51
C SER A 47 20.82 -8.71 -3.98
N ARG A 48 22.09 -8.47 -4.39
CA ARG A 48 22.44 -8.16 -5.80
C ARG A 48 22.27 -9.36 -6.72
N ASN A 49 22.51 -10.55 -6.23
CA ASN A 49 22.45 -11.77 -7.02
C ASN A 49 21.02 -12.24 -7.24
N LEU A 50 20.15 -12.09 -6.25
CA LEU A 50 18.72 -12.32 -6.42
C LEU A 50 18.14 -11.45 -7.53
N CYS A 51 18.48 -10.16 -7.53
CA CYS A 51 18.03 -9.22 -8.55
C CYS A 51 18.54 -9.60 -9.95
N ARG A 52 19.80 -10.02 -10.08
CA ARG A 52 20.35 -10.51 -11.36
C ARG A 52 19.71 -11.83 -11.79
N TYR A 53 19.44 -12.73 -10.86
CA TYR A 53 18.85 -14.02 -11.12
C TYR A 53 17.40 -13.86 -11.63
N TRP A 54 16.56 -13.08 -10.93
CA TRP A 54 15.21 -12.78 -11.37
C TRP A 54 15.17 -12.04 -12.72
N PHE A 55 16.09 -11.12 -12.96
CA PHE A 55 16.24 -10.46 -14.27
C PHE A 55 16.67 -11.43 -15.37
N SER A 56 17.59 -12.36 -15.11
CA SER A 56 18.04 -13.35 -16.10
C SER A 56 16.94 -14.33 -16.46
N THR A 57 16.17 -14.81 -15.47
CA THR A 57 15.10 -15.78 -15.70
C THR A 57 13.87 -15.18 -16.36
N MET A 58 13.47 -13.97 -15.96
CA MET A 58 12.37 -13.26 -16.62
C MET A 58 12.70 -12.81 -18.03
N THR A 59 13.96 -12.39 -18.29
CA THR A 59 14.36 -12.10 -19.68
C THR A 59 14.39 -13.34 -20.55
N THR A 60 14.61 -14.55 -19.99
CA THR A 60 14.57 -15.80 -20.76
C THR A 60 13.17 -16.33 -20.93
N ALA A 61 12.34 -16.33 -19.88
CA ALA A 61 10.91 -16.67 -19.98
C ALA A 61 10.14 -15.65 -20.84
N ALA A 62 10.34 -14.36 -20.63
CA ALA A 62 9.77 -13.29 -21.46
C ALA A 62 10.34 -13.28 -22.90
N ARG A 63 11.55 -13.79 -23.14
CA ARG A 63 12.04 -13.97 -24.52
C ARG A 63 11.43 -15.17 -25.20
N VAL A 64 11.21 -16.28 -24.50
CA VAL A 64 10.50 -17.44 -25.08
C VAL A 64 9.04 -17.09 -25.33
N GLU A 65 8.37 -16.43 -24.40
CA GLU A 65 7.01 -15.89 -24.61
C GLU A 65 6.96 -14.77 -25.66
N GLN A 66 7.98 -13.89 -25.75
CA GLN A 66 8.04 -12.83 -26.78
C GLN A 66 8.43 -13.32 -28.18
N GLU A 67 9.09 -14.48 -28.33
CA GLU A 67 9.32 -15.08 -29.65
C GLU A 67 8.11 -15.88 -30.15
N GLU A 68 7.28 -16.44 -29.25
CA GLU A 68 5.98 -17.03 -29.59
C GLU A 68 4.87 -15.96 -29.70
N ASP A 69 4.95 -14.84 -28.97
CA ASP A 69 3.89 -13.80 -28.87
C ASP A 69 4.03 -12.66 -29.91
N LYS A 70 4.99 -12.76 -30.83
CA LYS A 70 5.04 -11.84 -31.98
C LYS A 70 3.90 -12.01 -32.99
N GLN A 71 2.94 -12.91 -32.70
CA GLN A 71 1.82 -13.20 -33.62
C GLN A 71 0.43 -13.23 -33.00
N SER A 72 0.22 -12.92 -31.70
CA SER A 72 -1.11 -12.66 -31.16
C SER A 72 -1.19 -11.33 -30.42
N LYS A 73 -1.52 -10.26 -31.13
CA LYS A 73 -2.14 -9.07 -30.52
C LYS A 73 -3.46 -9.54 -29.92
N THR A 74 -3.49 -9.90 -28.65
CA THR A 74 -4.75 -10.15 -27.94
C THR A 74 -5.52 -8.83 -27.87
N SER A 75 -6.38 -8.61 -28.86
CA SER A 75 -7.35 -7.52 -28.81
C SER A 75 -8.32 -7.82 -27.65
N VAL A 76 -8.54 -6.81 -26.80
CA VAL A 76 -9.53 -6.88 -25.74
C VAL A 76 -10.91 -6.95 -26.40
N GLU A 77 -11.70 -7.96 -26.04
CA GLU A 77 -13.07 -8.08 -26.53
C GLU A 77 -13.93 -6.99 -25.87
N LEU A 78 -14.44 -6.08 -26.67
CA LEU A 78 -15.34 -5.02 -26.23
C LEU A 78 -16.79 -5.37 -26.56
N LYS A 79 -17.71 -4.94 -25.69
CA LYS A 79 -19.15 -4.97 -26.02
C LYS A 79 -19.43 -3.98 -27.15
N GLU A 80 -20.15 -4.42 -28.18
CA GLU A 80 -20.54 -3.55 -29.29
C GLU A 80 -21.49 -2.42 -28.85
N LYS A 81 -22.28 -2.66 -27.81
CA LYS A 81 -23.22 -1.71 -27.23
C LYS A 81 -23.12 -1.74 -25.70
N ILE A 82 -23.34 -0.58 -25.10
CA ILE A 82 -23.49 -0.48 -23.66
C ILE A 82 -24.82 -1.10 -23.22
N GLU A 83 -24.72 -2.14 -22.39
CA GLU A 83 -25.86 -2.75 -21.72
C GLU A 83 -26.19 -1.93 -20.47
N ILE A 84 -27.32 -1.21 -20.51
CA ILE A 84 -27.82 -0.41 -19.40
C ILE A 84 -28.64 -1.32 -18.50
N THR A 85 -28.32 -1.35 -17.19
CA THR A 85 -29.11 -2.06 -16.19
C THR A 85 -30.50 -1.42 -16.02
N GLU A 86 -31.46 -2.13 -15.45
CA GLU A 86 -32.80 -1.59 -15.20
C GLU A 86 -32.73 -0.33 -14.30
N LYS A 87 -31.91 -0.38 -13.26
CA LYS A 87 -31.69 0.75 -12.36
C LYS A 87 -31.10 1.99 -13.06
N GLU A 88 -30.09 1.79 -13.92
CA GLU A 88 -29.51 2.87 -14.73
C GLU A 88 -30.54 3.44 -15.70
N ARG A 89 -31.38 2.59 -16.28
CA ARG A 89 -32.47 3.02 -17.17
C ARG A 89 -33.47 3.90 -16.43
N GLU A 90 -33.90 3.49 -15.24
CA GLU A 90 -34.81 4.29 -14.40
C GLU A 90 -34.19 5.64 -14.04
N ILE A 91 -32.88 5.68 -13.72
CA ILE A 91 -32.15 6.93 -13.46
C ILE A 91 -32.16 7.82 -14.70
N PHE A 92 -31.75 7.28 -15.87
CA PHE A 92 -31.67 8.05 -17.11
C PHE A 92 -33.05 8.56 -17.56
N ASP A 93 -34.09 7.76 -17.41
CA ASP A 93 -35.47 8.16 -17.70
C ASP A 93 -35.92 9.31 -16.80
N ARG A 94 -35.49 9.36 -15.53
CA ARG A 94 -35.78 10.51 -14.63
C ARG A 94 -35.03 11.77 -15.12
N LEU A 95 -33.78 11.64 -15.49
CA LEU A 95 -33.00 12.77 -16.01
C LEU A 95 -33.63 13.33 -17.31
N LEU A 96 -33.93 12.45 -18.27
CA LEU A 96 -34.59 12.83 -19.51
C LEU A 96 -36.01 13.37 -19.30
N GLY A 97 -36.71 12.82 -18.30
CA GLY A 97 -38.04 13.33 -17.87
C GLY A 97 -37.96 14.76 -17.37
N THR A 98 -36.89 15.09 -16.64
CA THR A 98 -36.65 16.47 -16.17
C THR A 98 -36.44 17.43 -17.32
N LEU A 99 -35.62 17.04 -18.33
CA LEU A 99 -35.41 17.87 -19.51
C LEU A 99 -36.72 18.20 -20.23
N ARG A 100 -37.54 17.17 -20.44
CA ARG A 100 -38.85 17.33 -21.10
C ARG A 100 -39.82 18.20 -20.29
N PHE A 101 -39.88 17.97 -18.96
CA PHE A 101 -40.77 18.71 -18.06
C PHE A 101 -40.43 20.20 -18.00
N CYS A 102 -39.13 20.52 -17.92
CA CYS A 102 -38.63 21.89 -17.84
C CYS A 102 -38.39 22.53 -19.22
N ASN A 103 -38.68 21.82 -20.31
CA ASN A 103 -38.38 22.24 -21.71
C ASN A 103 -36.94 22.71 -21.90
N LEU A 104 -35.97 21.87 -21.44
CA LEU A 104 -34.53 22.17 -21.52
C LEU A 104 -33.93 21.53 -22.77
N ASP A 105 -33.15 22.32 -23.51
CA ASP A 105 -32.30 21.84 -24.61
C ASP A 105 -30.89 21.57 -24.09
N THR A 106 -30.78 20.57 -23.21
CA THR A 106 -29.56 20.19 -22.51
C THR A 106 -29.16 18.77 -22.92
N GLN A 107 -27.89 18.57 -23.18
CA GLN A 107 -27.34 17.25 -23.44
C GLN A 107 -26.70 16.70 -22.15
N LEU A 108 -27.09 15.51 -21.76
CA LEU A 108 -26.57 14.81 -20.61
C LEU A 108 -25.67 13.65 -21.07
N ARG A 109 -24.48 13.59 -20.52
CA ARG A 109 -23.50 12.55 -20.87
C ARG A 109 -22.99 11.84 -19.62
N VAL A 110 -23.02 10.50 -19.60
CA VAL A 110 -22.22 9.78 -18.61
C VAL A 110 -20.76 9.82 -19.07
N ALA A 111 -19.86 10.18 -18.16
CA ALA A 111 -18.48 10.48 -18.50
C ALA A 111 -17.47 9.41 -18.01
N GLY A 112 -16.49 9.10 -18.82
CA GLY A 112 -15.23 8.49 -18.41
C GLY A 112 -15.29 7.04 -17.93
N GLY A 113 -15.02 6.79 -16.67
CA GLY A 113 -14.81 5.46 -16.10
C GLY A 113 -15.97 4.49 -16.30
N TRP A 114 -17.19 4.95 -16.14
CA TRP A 114 -18.38 4.14 -16.34
C TRP A 114 -18.47 3.61 -17.79
N VAL A 115 -18.24 4.49 -18.79
CA VAL A 115 -18.30 4.10 -20.21
C VAL A 115 -17.27 3.04 -20.55
N ARG A 116 -16.02 3.26 -20.11
CA ARG A 116 -14.92 2.28 -20.27
C ARG A 116 -15.27 0.94 -19.64
N ASP A 117 -15.74 0.95 -18.39
CA ASP A 117 -16.00 -0.29 -17.64
C ASP A 117 -17.17 -1.07 -18.27
N LYS A 118 -18.24 -0.38 -18.73
CA LYS A 118 -19.35 -0.99 -19.50
C LYS A 118 -18.87 -1.60 -20.82
N LEU A 119 -18.00 -0.93 -21.56
CA LEU A 119 -17.43 -1.49 -22.80
C LEU A 119 -16.57 -2.75 -22.52
N LEU A 120 -15.92 -2.81 -21.36
CA LEU A 120 -15.18 -3.99 -20.90
C LEU A 120 -16.08 -5.08 -20.29
N GLY A 121 -17.42 -4.93 -20.35
CA GLY A 121 -18.37 -5.87 -19.77
C GLY A 121 -18.37 -5.88 -18.23
N ARG A 122 -18.00 -4.78 -17.60
CA ARG A 122 -17.98 -4.60 -16.14
C ARG A 122 -19.03 -3.60 -15.71
N ASP A 123 -19.66 -3.84 -14.58
CA ASP A 123 -20.55 -2.85 -13.98
C ASP A 123 -19.76 -1.78 -13.20
N SER A 124 -20.33 -0.57 -13.17
CA SER A 124 -19.78 0.57 -12.44
C SER A 124 -20.91 1.31 -11.73
N ASP A 125 -20.78 1.50 -10.43
CA ASP A 125 -21.72 2.27 -9.61
C ASP A 125 -21.38 3.77 -9.59
N ASP A 126 -20.27 4.18 -10.19
CA ASP A 126 -19.77 5.56 -10.21
C ASP A 126 -20.26 6.27 -11.49
N ILE A 127 -21.39 6.97 -11.36
CA ILE A 127 -22.05 7.62 -12.49
C ILE A 127 -21.84 9.14 -12.40
N ASP A 128 -20.96 9.66 -13.26
CA ASP A 128 -20.71 11.09 -13.44
C ASP A 128 -21.52 11.60 -14.64
N ILE A 129 -22.48 12.48 -14.39
CA ILE A 129 -23.30 13.12 -15.43
C ILE A 129 -22.70 14.49 -15.79
N ALA A 130 -22.13 14.59 -16.97
CA ALA A 130 -21.65 15.85 -17.54
C ALA A 130 -22.81 16.61 -18.21
N ILE A 131 -22.95 17.87 -17.83
CA ILE A 131 -23.98 18.79 -18.32
C ILE A 131 -23.31 19.86 -19.18
N ASP A 132 -23.86 20.16 -20.37
CA ASP A 132 -23.21 21.04 -21.35
C ASP A 132 -23.50 22.53 -21.19
N ASN A 133 -24.67 22.94 -20.66
CA ASN A 133 -25.13 24.33 -20.76
C ASN A 133 -25.64 24.95 -19.45
N MET A 134 -25.55 24.26 -18.31
CA MET A 134 -25.93 24.80 -16.99
C MET A 134 -25.10 24.19 -15.85
N TYR A 135 -25.14 24.79 -14.67
CA TYR A 135 -24.49 24.24 -13.48
C TYR A 135 -25.21 22.99 -12.96
N GLY A 136 -24.45 22.11 -12.31
CA GLY A 136 -25.02 20.93 -11.67
C GLY A 136 -26.06 21.25 -10.61
N SER A 137 -25.84 22.30 -9.80
CA SER A 137 -26.84 22.81 -8.83
C SER A 137 -28.13 23.26 -9.49
N GLU A 138 -28.04 24.03 -10.58
CA GLU A 138 -29.19 24.49 -11.33
C GLU A 138 -30.00 23.31 -11.90
N PHE A 139 -29.33 22.32 -12.46
CA PHE A 139 -29.96 21.10 -12.94
C PHE A 139 -30.64 20.33 -11.80
N LEU A 140 -30.01 20.25 -10.62
CA LEU A 140 -30.60 19.60 -9.44
C LEU A 140 -31.92 20.28 -9.00
N ASP A 141 -31.98 21.60 -9.06
CA ASP A 141 -33.23 22.32 -8.71
C ASP A 141 -34.34 21.98 -9.69
N LYS A 142 -34.04 21.89 -11.00
CA LYS A 142 -35.00 21.42 -12.01
C LYS A 142 -35.45 19.98 -11.79
N LEU A 143 -34.51 19.13 -11.41
CA LEU A 143 -34.82 17.73 -11.08
C LEU A 143 -35.72 17.63 -9.84
N LYS A 144 -35.50 18.45 -8.81
CA LYS A 144 -36.37 18.52 -7.62
C LYS A 144 -37.77 18.97 -8.00
N GLU A 145 -37.93 20.01 -8.84
CA GLU A 145 -39.23 20.46 -9.35
C GLU A 145 -39.97 19.33 -10.07
N TYR A 146 -39.25 18.57 -10.94
CA TYR A 146 -39.85 17.45 -11.65
C TYR A 146 -40.27 16.32 -10.70
N LEU A 147 -39.42 15.93 -9.73
CA LEU A 147 -39.71 14.90 -8.75
C LEU A 147 -40.95 15.30 -7.89
N ALA A 148 -40.99 16.55 -7.45
CA ALA A 148 -42.11 17.08 -6.68
C ALA A 148 -43.45 17.05 -7.48
N SER A 149 -43.39 17.35 -8.80
CA SER A 149 -44.57 17.26 -9.69
C SER A 149 -45.11 15.83 -9.80
N ARG A 150 -44.29 14.83 -9.53
CA ARG A 150 -44.66 13.40 -9.53
C ARG A 150 -45.04 12.86 -8.14
N GLY A 151 -44.97 13.70 -7.09
CA GLY A 151 -45.16 13.28 -5.71
C GLY A 151 -44.01 12.44 -5.14
N GLU A 152 -42.85 12.48 -5.77
CA GLU A 152 -41.64 11.74 -5.34
C GLU A 152 -40.79 12.63 -4.41
N GLN A 153 -40.23 12.01 -3.35
CA GLN A 153 -39.37 12.74 -2.40
C GLN A 153 -37.89 12.60 -2.79
N VAL A 154 -37.12 13.67 -2.60
CA VAL A 154 -35.68 13.67 -2.75
C VAL A 154 -35.05 12.85 -1.64
N GLN A 155 -34.21 11.86 -2.01
CA GLN A 155 -33.57 10.97 -1.05
C GLN A 155 -32.31 11.56 -0.39
N GLY A 156 -31.83 12.68 -0.89
CA GLY A 156 -30.67 13.43 -0.42
C GLY A 156 -29.94 14.10 -1.56
N ASP A 157 -29.45 15.29 -1.31
CA ASP A 157 -28.62 16.04 -2.26
C ASP A 157 -27.53 16.83 -1.53
N THR A 158 -26.47 17.18 -2.22
CA THR A 158 -25.38 18.01 -1.71
C THR A 158 -24.76 18.78 -2.87
N VAL A 159 -24.53 20.05 -2.68
CA VAL A 159 -23.79 20.89 -3.61
C VAL A 159 -22.43 21.21 -2.97
N ILE A 160 -21.36 20.89 -3.67
CA ILE A 160 -20.01 21.27 -3.29
C ILE A 160 -19.68 22.54 -4.07
N GLU A 161 -19.79 23.67 -3.40
CA GLU A 161 -19.53 24.98 -3.98
C GLU A 161 -18.10 25.11 -4.49
N ARG A 162 -17.92 25.96 -5.50
CA ARG A 162 -16.58 26.29 -5.98
C ARG A 162 -15.76 26.94 -4.86
N ASN A 163 -14.53 26.48 -4.72
CA ASN A 163 -13.55 27.07 -3.82
C ASN A 163 -12.20 27.14 -4.55
N PRO A 164 -11.89 28.25 -5.22
CA PRO A 164 -10.64 28.43 -5.98
C PRO A 164 -9.38 28.17 -5.13
N ASP A 165 -9.40 28.55 -3.84
CA ASP A 165 -8.28 28.37 -2.91
C ASP A 165 -8.01 26.88 -2.62
N GLN A 166 -9.00 26.02 -2.82
CA GLN A 166 -8.90 24.56 -2.66
C GLN A 166 -8.90 23.80 -4.00
N SER A 167 -8.58 24.45 -5.11
CA SER A 167 -8.58 23.84 -6.45
C SER A 167 -9.97 23.43 -6.97
N LYS A 168 -11.04 24.01 -6.43
CA LYS A 168 -12.43 23.75 -6.84
C LYS A 168 -12.97 24.94 -7.61
N HIS A 169 -12.63 25.02 -8.88
CA HIS A 169 -13.02 26.16 -9.74
C HIS A 169 -14.43 26.07 -10.29
N LEU A 170 -14.98 24.85 -10.40
CA LEU A 170 -16.37 24.59 -10.74
C LEU A 170 -17.03 23.81 -9.61
N GLU A 171 -18.33 24.06 -9.41
CA GLU A 171 -19.13 23.30 -8.46
C GLU A 171 -19.33 21.86 -8.93
N THR A 172 -19.57 20.97 -7.99
CA THR A 172 -20.04 19.62 -8.23
C THR A 172 -21.29 19.41 -7.40
N ALA A 173 -22.37 19.01 -8.04
CA ALA A 173 -23.60 18.71 -7.36
C ALA A 173 -23.82 17.20 -7.32
N LYS A 174 -24.36 16.69 -6.22
CA LYS A 174 -24.66 15.26 -6.06
C LYS A 174 -26.11 15.09 -5.62
N MET A 175 -26.77 14.08 -6.17
CA MET A 175 -28.09 13.67 -5.71
C MET A 175 -28.18 12.15 -5.62
N ARG A 176 -28.94 11.69 -4.63
CA ARG A 176 -29.25 10.27 -4.49
C ARG A 176 -30.55 9.95 -5.22
N ILE A 177 -30.46 9.11 -6.26
CA ILE A 177 -31.58 8.66 -7.08
C ILE A 177 -31.61 7.12 -7.02
N TYR A 178 -32.75 6.52 -6.65
CA TYR A 178 -32.88 5.06 -6.47
C TYR A 178 -31.78 4.44 -5.62
N ASN A 179 -31.47 5.08 -4.49
CA ASN A 179 -30.39 4.66 -3.57
C ASN A 179 -28.96 4.66 -4.17
N GLN A 180 -28.75 5.35 -5.29
CA GLN A 180 -27.44 5.54 -5.91
C GLN A 180 -27.08 7.03 -5.92
N TRP A 181 -25.84 7.34 -5.54
CA TRP A 181 -25.32 8.69 -5.67
C TRP A 181 -24.91 8.95 -7.12
N ILE A 182 -25.37 10.04 -7.67
CA ILE A 182 -25.07 10.53 -9.01
C ILE A 182 -24.34 11.86 -8.87
N ASP A 183 -23.21 11.99 -9.52
CA ASP A 183 -22.44 13.22 -9.57
C ASP A 183 -22.82 14.01 -10.82
N PHE A 184 -23.16 15.28 -10.63
CA PHE A 184 -23.46 16.21 -11.72
C PHE A 184 -22.32 17.21 -11.86
N VAL A 185 -21.64 17.17 -12.99
CA VAL A 185 -20.46 17.95 -13.28
C VAL A 185 -20.64 18.73 -14.57
N ASN A 186 -19.90 19.82 -14.74
CA ASN A 186 -19.92 20.55 -15.98
C ASN A 186 -18.83 20.03 -16.96
N LEU A 187 -19.14 20.08 -18.23
CA LEU A 187 -18.11 20.03 -19.26
C LEU A 187 -17.19 21.24 -19.08
N ARG A 188 -15.90 21.02 -19.10
CA ARG A 188 -14.93 22.07 -18.80
C ARG A 188 -13.71 22.03 -19.69
N SER A 189 -13.15 23.21 -19.96
CA SER A 189 -11.78 23.42 -20.43
C SER A 189 -10.89 23.78 -19.24
N GLU A 190 -9.62 23.41 -19.33
CA GLU A 190 -8.61 23.64 -18.30
C GLU A 190 -7.43 24.41 -18.91
N GLU A 191 -7.03 25.53 -18.28
CA GLU A 191 -5.86 26.31 -18.64
C GLU A 191 -4.86 26.24 -17.49
N TYR A 192 -3.69 25.63 -17.73
CA TYR A 192 -2.62 25.50 -16.74
C TYR A 192 -1.61 26.65 -16.83
N THR A 193 -1.10 27.09 -15.70
CA THR A 193 0.01 28.04 -15.60
C THR A 193 1.28 27.31 -15.21
N GLU A 194 2.44 27.78 -15.68
CA GLU A 194 3.75 27.10 -15.54
C GLU A 194 4.07 26.66 -14.09
N ASN A 195 3.60 27.38 -13.09
CA ASN A 195 3.93 27.14 -11.69
C ASN A 195 2.81 26.52 -10.86
N SER A 196 1.68 26.15 -11.47
CA SER A 196 0.52 25.61 -10.76
C SER A 196 -0.03 24.38 -11.46
N ARG A 197 -0.21 23.30 -10.68
CA ARG A 197 -1.00 22.12 -11.11
C ARG A 197 -2.51 22.34 -11.03
N ILE A 198 -2.93 23.50 -10.54
CA ILE A 198 -4.33 23.87 -10.40
C ILE A 198 -4.71 24.68 -11.63
N PRO A 199 -5.51 24.12 -12.57
CA PRO A 199 -5.92 24.86 -13.74
C PRO A 199 -6.97 25.92 -13.42
N THR A 200 -6.99 26.97 -14.20
CA THR A 200 -8.19 27.80 -14.30
C THR A 200 -9.20 27.05 -15.14
N MET A 201 -10.40 26.83 -14.59
CA MET A 201 -11.46 26.08 -15.26
C MET A 201 -12.55 27.01 -15.78
N LYS A 202 -12.99 26.72 -17.00
CA LYS A 202 -14.12 27.40 -17.68
C LYS A 202 -15.10 26.36 -18.21
N PHE A 203 -16.33 26.75 -18.50
CA PHE A 203 -17.22 25.91 -19.29
C PHE A 203 -16.54 25.58 -20.62
N GLY A 204 -16.55 24.31 -20.97
CA GLY A 204 -15.96 23.80 -22.20
C GLY A 204 -16.94 22.98 -23.03
N THR A 205 -16.54 22.71 -24.25
CA THR A 205 -17.21 21.78 -25.15
C THR A 205 -16.94 20.32 -24.73
N PRO A 206 -17.75 19.35 -25.17
CA PRO A 206 -17.46 17.93 -24.95
C PRO A 206 -16.08 17.50 -25.45
N LYS A 207 -15.61 18.09 -26.57
CA LYS A 207 -14.29 17.82 -27.13
C LYS A 207 -13.17 18.34 -26.22
N GLU A 208 -13.27 19.57 -25.75
CA GLU A 208 -12.30 20.13 -24.80
C GLU A 208 -12.25 19.31 -23.50
N ASP A 209 -13.42 18.89 -22.99
CA ASP A 209 -13.46 18.03 -21.79
C ASP A 209 -12.81 16.66 -22.03
N ALA A 210 -12.97 16.06 -23.21
CA ALA A 210 -12.30 14.81 -23.58
C ALA A 210 -10.78 14.96 -23.59
N TYR A 211 -10.28 16.03 -24.21
CA TYR A 211 -8.84 16.25 -24.40
C TYR A 211 -8.09 16.67 -23.12
N ARG A 212 -8.76 17.30 -22.14
CA ARG A 212 -8.13 17.64 -20.85
C ARG A 212 -7.95 16.45 -19.91
N ARG A 213 -8.57 15.29 -20.21
CA ARG A 213 -8.51 14.10 -19.33
C ARG A 213 -7.14 13.44 -19.36
N ASP A 214 -6.92 12.52 -18.40
CA ASP A 214 -5.64 11.84 -18.21
C ASP A 214 -5.32 10.83 -19.33
N LEU A 215 -6.33 10.04 -19.73
CA LEU A 215 -6.15 8.91 -20.66
C LEU A 215 -7.29 8.88 -21.68
N THR A 216 -7.00 8.47 -22.92
CA THR A 216 -8.00 8.30 -23.99
C THR A 216 -9.13 7.37 -23.60
N ILE A 217 -8.81 6.26 -22.92
CA ILE A 217 -9.79 5.28 -22.43
C ILE A 217 -10.72 5.82 -21.33
N ASN A 218 -10.38 6.94 -20.70
CA ASN A 218 -11.17 7.65 -19.71
C ASN A 218 -11.86 8.90 -20.30
N SER A 219 -11.68 9.16 -21.61
CA SER A 219 -12.22 10.32 -22.32
C SER A 219 -13.49 10.02 -23.11
N LEU A 220 -14.03 8.82 -22.96
CA LEU A 220 -15.26 8.37 -23.60
C LEU A 220 -16.49 8.93 -22.88
N PHE A 221 -17.55 9.20 -23.65
CA PHE A 221 -18.85 9.61 -23.14
C PHE A 221 -19.94 8.66 -23.63
N TYR A 222 -21.01 8.58 -22.86
CA TYR A 222 -22.27 8.00 -23.29
C TYR A 222 -23.34 9.07 -23.22
N ASN A 223 -23.83 9.49 -24.39
CA ASN A 223 -24.89 10.50 -24.50
C ASN A 223 -26.24 9.86 -24.15
N ILE A 224 -26.85 10.29 -23.06
CA ILE A 224 -28.12 9.75 -22.57
C ILE A 224 -29.27 10.13 -23.49
N ASN A 225 -29.21 11.33 -24.13
CA ASN A 225 -30.27 11.82 -25.00
C ASN A 225 -30.41 10.98 -26.27
N THR A 226 -29.28 10.53 -26.83
CA THR A 226 -29.23 9.77 -28.10
C THR A 226 -29.02 8.27 -27.90
N GLY A 227 -28.58 7.84 -26.70
CA GLY A 227 -28.22 6.45 -26.42
C GLY A 227 -26.97 5.98 -27.15
N SER A 228 -26.03 6.90 -27.47
CA SER A 228 -24.84 6.61 -28.26
C SER A 228 -23.55 6.85 -27.49
N ILE A 229 -22.51 6.11 -27.84
CA ILE A 229 -21.15 6.32 -27.34
C ILE A 229 -20.51 7.44 -28.18
N GLU A 230 -19.85 8.39 -27.52
CA GLU A 230 -19.10 9.47 -28.16
C GLU A 230 -17.62 9.33 -27.81
N ASP A 231 -16.79 9.06 -28.81
CA ASP A 231 -15.31 9.08 -28.72
C ASP A 231 -14.78 10.34 -29.41
N LEU A 232 -14.68 11.41 -28.64
CA LEU A 232 -14.29 12.73 -29.15
C LEU A 232 -12.76 12.88 -29.33
N THR A 233 -11.99 11.91 -28.84
CA THR A 233 -10.53 11.80 -29.09
C THR A 233 -10.23 11.03 -30.37
N GLU A 234 -11.23 10.36 -30.95
CA GLU A 234 -11.15 9.52 -32.15
C GLU A 234 -10.19 8.32 -32.03
N ARG A 235 -9.81 7.95 -30.79
CA ARG A 235 -8.89 6.84 -30.53
C ARG A 235 -9.13 6.12 -29.19
N GLY A 236 -10.02 6.63 -28.35
CA GLY A 236 -10.27 6.03 -27.03
C GLY A 236 -10.81 4.60 -27.11
N ILE A 237 -11.69 4.30 -28.06
CA ILE A 237 -12.20 2.94 -28.30
C ILE A 237 -11.10 2.04 -28.86
N ASP A 238 -10.28 2.52 -29.80
CA ASP A 238 -9.18 1.75 -30.36
C ASP A 238 -8.07 1.46 -29.35
N ASP A 239 -7.72 2.45 -28.52
CA ASP A 239 -6.75 2.27 -27.42
C ASP A 239 -7.29 1.27 -26.38
N LEU A 240 -8.60 1.32 -26.08
CA LEU A 240 -9.25 0.35 -25.17
C LEU A 240 -9.23 -1.06 -25.75
N LYS A 241 -9.56 -1.22 -27.04
CA LYS A 241 -9.56 -2.50 -27.76
C LYS A 241 -8.17 -3.09 -27.91
N SER A 242 -7.16 -2.25 -28.13
CA SER A 242 -5.76 -2.68 -28.24
C SER A 242 -5.07 -2.83 -26.90
N GLY A 243 -5.74 -2.55 -25.77
CA GLY A 243 -5.16 -2.62 -24.43
C GLY A 243 -4.00 -1.64 -24.21
N ARG A 244 -4.10 -0.43 -24.75
CA ARG A 244 -3.05 0.60 -24.67
C ARG A 244 -3.43 1.73 -23.73
N ILE A 245 -2.47 2.21 -22.97
CA ILE A 245 -2.58 3.40 -22.12
C ILE A 245 -1.91 4.56 -22.84
N VAL A 246 -2.72 5.53 -23.27
CA VAL A 246 -2.30 6.69 -24.04
C VAL A 246 -3.00 7.94 -23.49
N THR A 247 -2.36 9.10 -23.60
CA THR A 247 -2.93 10.40 -23.22
C THR A 247 -3.60 11.08 -24.44
N PRO A 248 -4.71 11.84 -24.25
CA PRO A 248 -5.37 12.56 -25.35
C PRO A 248 -4.48 13.64 -26.00
N LEU A 249 -3.67 14.32 -25.20
CA LEU A 249 -2.65 15.29 -25.62
C LEU A 249 -1.25 14.67 -25.50
N PRO A 250 -0.19 15.30 -26.04
CA PRO A 250 1.18 14.82 -25.85
C PRO A 250 1.48 14.52 -24.38
N ALA A 251 2.08 13.37 -24.12
CA ALA A 251 2.23 12.83 -22.75
C ALA A 251 3.02 13.78 -21.85
N LYS A 252 4.11 14.35 -22.35
CA LYS A 252 4.94 15.30 -21.60
C LYS A 252 4.15 16.52 -21.12
N ALA A 253 3.38 17.14 -22.00
CA ALA A 253 2.54 18.30 -21.66
C ALA A 253 1.49 17.90 -20.61
N THR A 254 0.78 16.79 -20.83
CA THR A 254 -0.23 16.23 -19.92
C THR A 254 0.32 15.97 -18.53
N PHE A 255 1.57 15.48 -18.43
CA PHE A 255 2.22 15.16 -17.16
C PHE A 255 2.81 16.39 -16.45
N LEU A 256 3.23 17.41 -17.16
CA LEU A 256 3.68 18.66 -16.57
C LEU A 256 2.51 19.49 -16.04
N ASP A 257 1.34 19.37 -16.66
CA ASP A 257 0.09 19.97 -16.18
C ASP A 257 -0.36 19.36 -14.83
N ASP A 258 -0.55 18.04 -14.73
CA ASP A 258 -0.76 17.32 -13.46
C ASP A 258 0.13 16.07 -13.43
N PRO A 259 1.31 16.13 -12.79
CA PRO A 259 2.24 14.99 -12.70
C PRO A 259 1.66 13.73 -12.06
N LEU A 260 0.56 13.82 -11.29
CA LEU A 260 -0.12 12.65 -10.76
C LEU A 260 -0.67 11.74 -11.87
N ARG A 261 -0.93 12.28 -13.06
CA ARG A 261 -1.42 11.50 -14.21
C ARG A 261 -0.45 10.38 -14.61
N VAL A 262 0.86 10.52 -14.34
CA VAL A 262 1.84 9.43 -14.50
C VAL A 262 1.48 8.24 -13.62
N LEU A 263 1.21 8.46 -12.34
CA LEU A 263 0.83 7.39 -11.42
C LEU A 263 -0.53 6.80 -11.77
N ARG A 264 -1.46 7.63 -12.25
CA ARG A 264 -2.76 7.15 -12.74
C ARG A 264 -2.60 6.27 -13.98
N ALA A 265 -1.75 6.64 -14.95
CA ALA A 265 -1.44 5.82 -16.13
C ALA A 265 -0.88 4.46 -15.71
N ILE A 266 0.09 4.42 -14.80
CA ILE A 266 0.63 3.18 -14.23
C ILE A 266 -0.48 2.35 -13.56
N ARG A 267 -1.32 2.97 -12.74
CA ARG A 267 -2.39 2.28 -12.03
C ARG A 267 -3.41 1.68 -12.98
N PHE A 268 -3.85 2.41 -13.99
CA PHE A 268 -4.80 1.89 -14.97
C PHE A 268 -4.18 0.80 -15.84
N GLY A 269 -2.93 0.98 -16.29
CA GLY A 269 -2.18 -0.07 -16.99
C GLY A 269 -2.13 -1.37 -16.18
N ALA A 270 -1.71 -1.27 -14.92
CA ALA A 270 -1.64 -2.43 -14.03
C ALA A 270 -3.02 -3.03 -13.70
N ARG A 271 -4.05 -2.19 -13.48
CA ARG A 271 -5.42 -2.65 -13.15
C ARG A 271 -6.05 -3.48 -14.26
N PHE A 272 -5.85 -3.07 -15.51
CA PHE A 272 -6.47 -3.71 -16.67
C PHE A 272 -5.56 -4.71 -17.39
N GLY A 273 -4.28 -4.77 -17.03
CA GLY A 273 -3.27 -5.53 -17.77
C GLY A 273 -2.92 -4.89 -19.12
N PHE A 274 -3.08 -3.56 -19.22
CA PHE A 274 -2.81 -2.80 -20.43
C PHE A 274 -1.36 -2.32 -20.47
N THR A 275 -0.83 -2.18 -21.68
CA THR A 275 0.54 -1.73 -21.90
C THR A 275 0.59 -0.20 -22.01
N LEU A 276 1.50 0.44 -21.28
CA LEU A 276 1.79 1.86 -21.45
C LEU A 276 2.47 2.08 -22.80
N ASP A 277 2.02 3.08 -23.52
CA ASP A 277 2.64 3.50 -24.80
C ASP A 277 4.11 3.88 -24.60
N GLU A 278 4.98 3.63 -25.60
CA GLU A 278 6.43 3.85 -25.48
C GLU A 278 6.78 5.35 -25.35
N GLU A 279 6.10 6.23 -26.09
CA GLU A 279 6.28 7.68 -25.95
C GLU A 279 5.86 8.14 -24.55
N LEU A 280 4.72 7.62 -24.05
CA LEU A 280 4.26 7.90 -22.70
C LEU A 280 5.28 7.45 -21.65
N LYS A 281 5.91 6.26 -21.79
CA LYS A 281 6.95 5.77 -20.88
C LYS A 281 8.19 6.67 -20.91
N GLN A 282 8.62 7.06 -22.09
CA GLN A 282 9.78 7.94 -22.27
C GLN A 282 9.55 9.28 -21.57
N ASP A 283 8.40 9.90 -21.78
CA ASP A 283 8.03 11.18 -21.17
C ASP A 283 7.87 11.08 -19.67
N ALA A 284 7.21 10.01 -19.17
CA ALA A 284 7.05 9.74 -17.74
C ALA A 284 8.40 9.56 -17.01
N SER A 285 9.41 9.01 -17.69
CA SER A 285 10.75 8.80 -17.14
C SER A 285 11.66 10.03 -17.22
N SER A 286 11.23 11.10 -17.92
CA SER A 286 12.02 12.32 -18.08
C SER A 286 12.28 13.00 -16.72
N GLU A 287 13.43 13.67 -16.59
CA GLU A 287 13.81 14.34 -15.35
C GLU A 287 12.78 15.41 -14.94
N GLU A 288 12.30 16.19 -15.90
CA GLU A 288 11.33 17.27 -15.67
C GLU A 288 10.03 16.75 -15.05
N VAL A 289 9.48 15.65 -15.58
CA VAL A 289 8.24 15.03 -15.08
C VAL A 289 8.49 14.42 -13.71
N ARG A 290 9.64 13.78 -13.50
CA ARG A 290 10.00 13.18 -12.20
C ARG A 290 10.14 14.22 -11.09
N VAL A 291 10.82 15.34 -11.38
CA VAL A 291 10.95 16.48 -10.46
C VAL A 291 9.58 17.09 -10.18
N ALA A 292 8.77 17.33 -11.23
CA ALA A 292 7.42 17.87 -11.07
C ALA A 292 6.52 16.98 -10.20
N LEU A 293 6.60 15.65 -10.34
CA LEU A 293 5.88 14.70 -9.49
C LEU A 293 6.27 14.84 -8.01
N GLY A 294 7.56 14.98 -7.74
CA GLY A 294 8.09 15.11 -6.37
C GLY A 294 7.72 16.44 -5.69
N GLU A 295 7.69 17.54 -6.45
CA GLU A 295 7.54 18.89 -5.93
C GLU A 295 6.11 19.42 -5.99
N LYS A 296 5.38 19.18 -7.11
CA LYS A 296 4.04 19.75 -7.31
C LYS A 296 2.92 18.91 -6.69
N ILE A 297 3.13 17.60 -6.45
CA ILE A 297 2.06 16.70 -6.00
C ILE A 297 2.13 16.43 -4.50
N SER A 298 1.01 16.59 -3.82
CA SER A 298 0.93 16.27 -2.40
C SER A 298 1.18 14.78 -2.14
N ARG A 299 1.92 14.47 -1.08
CA ARG A 299 2.22 13.09 -0.66
C ARG A 299 0.98 12.25 -0.40
N GLU A 300 -0.12 12.87 -0.01
CA GLU A 300 -1.40 12.20 0.17
C GLU A 300 -1.96 11.68 -1.17
N ARG A 301 -1.95 12.51 -2.23
CA ARG A 301 -2.39 12.10 -3.57
C ARG A 301 -1.51 10.97 -4.12
N ILE A 302 -0.18 11.08 -3.98
CA ILE A 302 0.77 10.03 -4.36
C ILE A 302 0.44 8.73 -3.62
N GLY A 303 0.31 8.79 -2.30
CA GLY A 303 0.03 7.61 -1.49
C GLY A 303 -1.33 6.97 -1.79
N ASN A 304 -2.35 7.75 -2.18
CA ASN A 304 -3.63 7.21 -2.62
C ASN A 304 -3.49 6.37 -3.90
N GLU A 305 -2.78 6.89 -4.92
CA GLU A 305 -2.55 6.14 -6.16
C GLU A 305 -1.76 4.85 -5.90
N VAL A 306 -0.71 4.92 -5.08
CA VAL A 306 0.09 3.75 -4.71
C VAL A 306 -0.72 2.71 -3.95
N ASP A 307 -1.53 3.13 -2.99
CA ASP A 307 -2.38 2.22 -2.22
C ASP A 307 -3.41 1.50 -3.11
N LEU A 308 -3.95 2.20 -4.09
CA LEU A 308 -4.82 1.62 -5.13
C LEU A 308 -4.07 0.64 -6.05
N MET A 309 -2.78 0.90 -6.35
CA MET A 309 -1.93 -0.03 -7.11
C MET A 309 -1.69 -1.33 -6.33
N ILE A 310 -1.29 -1.21 -5.06
CA ILE A 310 -0.97 -2.37 -4.20
C ILE A 310 -2.23 -3.17 -3.86
N SER A 311 -3.37 -2.51 -3.66
CA SER A 311 -4.65 -3.17 -3.39
C SER A 311 -5.32 -3.77 -4.63
N GLY A 312 -4.86 -3.40 -5.82
CA GLY A 312 -5.45 -3.79 -7.10
C GLY A 312 -5.05 -5.19 -7.56
N ASN A 313 -5.37 -5.48 -8.83
CA ASN A 313 -5.16 -6.80 -9.44
C ASN A 313 -3.76 -6.99 -10.04
N GLY A 314 -3.00 -5.90 -10.26
CA GLY A 314 -1.67 -5.93 -10.89
C GLY A 314 -0.60 -5.19 -10.06
N PRO A 315 -0.42 -5.48 -8.75
CA PRO A 315 0.54 -4.76 -7.92
C PRO A 315 1.98 -4.92 -8.41
N VAL A 316 2.33 -6.08 -8.93
CA VAL A 316 3.66 -6.38 -9.49
C VAL A 316 3.94 -5.50 -10.71
N SER A 317 3.02 -5.47 -11.68
CA SER A 317 3.14 -4.61 -12.87
C SER A 317 3.26 -3.14 -12.51
N ALA A 318 2.47 -2.66 -11.52
CA ALA A 318 2.56 -1.29 -11.05
C ALA A 318 3.94 -0.95 -10.49
N VAL A 319 4.49 -1.79 -9.60
CA VAL A 319 5.82 -1.57 -9.01
C VAL A 319 6.93 -1.74 -10.06
N THR A 320 6.73 -2.62 -11.04
CA THR A 320 7.63 -2.74 -12.20
C THR A 320 7.73 -1.40 -12.94
N TYR A 321 6.59 -0.82 -13.34
CA TYR A 321 6.60 0.50 -13.99
C TYR A 321 7.20 1.59 -13.10
N LEU A 322 6.92 1.61 -11.78
CA LEU A 322 7.55 2.57 -10.86
C LEU A 322 9.07 2.46 -10.85
N SER A 323 9.60 1.24 -10.93
CA SER A 323 11.04 0.98 -10.97
C SER A 323 11.65 1.37 -12.32
N ASP A 324 11.06 0.89 -13.44
CA ASP A 324 11.58 1.08 -14.79
C ASP A 324 11.56 2.56 -15.21
N LEU A 325 10.54 3.30 -14.79
CA LEU A 325 10.39 4.75 -15.03
C LEU A 325 11.16 5.60 -14.01
N LYS A 326 11.96 4.99 -13.12
CA LYS A 326 12.78 5.66 -12.09
C LYS A 326 11.96 6.51 -11.11
N LEU A 327 10.70 6.11 -10.86
CA LEU A 327 9.77 6.80 -9.96
C LEU A 327 9.80 6.25 -8.53
N PHE A 328 10.37 5.06 -8.33
CA PHE A 328 10.37 4.35 -7.05
C PHE A 328 10.88 5.22 -5.88
N GLY A 329 12.05 5.83 -6.04
CA GLY A 329 12.64 6.70 -5.01
C GLY A 329 11.91 8.03 -4.79
N ILE A 330 11.12 8.50 -5.78
CA ILE A 330 10.29 9.70 -5.64
C ILE A 330 9.03 9.37 -4.86
N VAL A 331 8.41 8.24 -5.16
CA VAL A 331 7.19 7.76 -4.53
C VAL A 331 7.48 7.34 -3.08
N PHE A 332 8.46 6.46 -2.89
CA PHE A 332 8.91 5.95 -1.59
C PHE A 332 10.15 6.70 -1.11
N ALA A 333 10.07 8.02 -1.02
CA ALA A 333 11.18 8.86 -0.60
C ALA A 333 11.72 8.44 0.78
N PHE A 334 13.05 8.26 0.86
CA PHE A 334 13.74 7.87 2.08
C PHE A 334 14.28 9.10 2.80
N PRO A 335 14.37 9.08 4.15
CA PRO A 335 15.09 10.12 4.86
C PRO A 335 16.60 10.04 4.54
N SER A 336 17.24 11.20 4.45
CA SER A 336 18.69 11.28 4.14
C SER A 336 19.59 10.62 5.21
N SER A 337 19.07 10.49 6.44
CA SER A 337 19.76 9.85 7.58
C SER A 337 19.49 8.34 7.69
N SER A 338 19.05 7.69 6.61
CA SER A 338 18.78 6.25 6.61
C SER A 338 20.07 5.43 6.76
N GLU A 339 20.08 4.49 7.70
CA GLU A 339 21.19 3.58 7.98
C GLU A 339 20.70 2.12 7.99
N PRO A 340 21.21 1.23 7.13
CA PRO A 340 22.09 1.53 5.99
C PRO A 340 21.37 2.36 4.91
N ALA A 341 22.13 3.12 4.13
CA ALA A 341 21.57 3.88 3.01
C ALA A 341 20.96 2.93 1.97
N PRO A 342 19.78 3.26 1.41
CA PRO A 342 19.19 2.48 0.34
C PRO A 342 20.13 2.40 -0.88
N SER A 343 20.23 1.23 -1.49
CA SER A 343 21.00 1.05 -2.71
C SER A 343 20.30 1.66 -3.92
N GLU A 344 21.04 2.02 -4.98
CA GLU A 344 20.46 2.52 -6.24
C GLU A 344 19.47 1.52 -6.86
N ASN A 345 19.70 0.22 -6.70
CA ASN A 345 18.86 -0.86 -7.22
C ASN A 345 17.77 -1.32 -6.24
N CYS A 346 17.48 -0.55 -5.18
CA CYS A 346 16.52 -0.97 -4.16
C CYS A 346 15.12 -1.24 -4.73
N GLY A 347 14.68 -0.50 -5.76
CA GLY A 347 13.41 -0.70 -6.42
C GLY A 347 13.27 -2.10 -7.03
N SER A 348 14.31 -2.58 -7.72
CA SER A 348 14.33 -3.92 -8.32
C SER A 348 14.30 -5.03 -7.27
N ILE A 349 15.02 -4.83 -6.17
CA ILE A 349 15.02 -5.78 -5.05
C ILE A 349 13.63 -5.85 -4.42
N CYS A 350 13.02 -4.70 -4.13
CA CYS A 350 11.67 -4.61 -3.56
C CYS A 350 10.62 -5.25 -4.47
N LYS A 351 10.74 -5.04 -5.79
CA LYS A 351 9.89 -5.69 -6.79
C LYS A 351 9.96 -7.21 -6.69
N ALA A 352 11.16 -7.79 -6.63
CA ALA A 352 11.34 -9.24 -6.56
C ALA A 352 10.65 -9.87 -5.32
N TYR A 353 10.77 -9.24 -4.16
CA TYR A 353 10.05 -9.69 -2.95
C TYR A 353 8.53 -9.55 -3.08
N LEU A 354 8.06 -8.46 -3.67
CA LEU A 354 6.63 -8.24 -3.93
C LEU A 354 6.06 -9.31 -4.87
N GLU A 355 6.77 -9.62 -5.94
CA GLU A 355 6.40 -10.60 -6.95
C GLU A 355 6.31 -12.01 -6.35
N ALA A 356 7.32 -12.42 -5.59
CA ALA A 356 7.30 -13.69 -4.89
C ALA A 356 6.11 -13.78 -3.90
N MET A 357 5.86 -12.74 -3.12
CA MET A 357 4.70 -12.69 -2.22
C MET A 357 3.37 -12.74 -2.98
N TRP A 358 3.27 -12.02 -4.09
CA TRP A 358 2.08 -12.03 -4.93
C TRP A 358 1.79 -13.42 -5.48
N SER A 359 2.79 -14.12 -6.02
CA SER A 359 2.69 -15.50 -6.48
C SER A 359 2.19 -16.42 -5.37
N LEU A 360 2.79 -16.35 -4.18
CA LEU A 360 2.40 -17.16 -3.02
C LEU A 360 0.95 -16.92 -2.60
N ILE A 361 0.51 -15.66 -2.52
CA ILE A 361 -0.87 -15.33 -2.12
C ILE A 361 -1.91 -15.84 -3.15
N GLN A 362 -1.54 -15.90 -4.43
CA GLN A 362 -2.41 -16.44 -5.49
C GLN A 362 -2.44 -17.96 -5.54
N THR A 363 -1.49 -18.65 -4.91
CA THR A 363 -1.41 -20.11 -4.93
C THR A 363 -2.58 -20.74 -4.16
N PRO A 364 -3.36 -21.65 -4.80
CA PRO A 364 -4.46 -22.34 -4.13
C PRO A 364 -3.98 -23.11 -2.90
N GLY A 365 -4.70 -22.97 -1.77
CA GLY A 365 -4.41 -23.73 -0.55
C GLY A 365 -3.54 -23.00 0.48
N LEU A 366 -2.95 -21.84 0.18
CA LEU A 366 -2.20 -21.03 1.15
C LEU A 366 -3.09 -20.11 2.01
N GLY A 367 -4.26 -20.58 2.40
CA GLY A 367 -5.17 -19.84 3.28
C GLY A 367 -5.96 -18.74 2.56
N LYS A 368 -6.99 -18.22 3.24
CA LYS A 368 -7.77 -17.09 2.74
C LYS A 368 -7.34 -15.83 3.48
N PHE A 369 -6.62 -14.96 2.80
CA PHE A 369 -6.28 -13.64 3.32
C PHE A 369 -7.42 -12.65 3.05
N SER A 370 -7.81 -11.87 4.04
CA SER A 370 -8.70 -10.73 3.83
C SER A 370 -8.05 -9.70 2.89
N GLY A 371 -8.85 -8.80 2.31
CA GLY A 371 -8.31 -7.73 1.45
C GLY A 371 -7.24 -6.88 2.18
N GLU A 372 -7.44 -6.60 3.48
CA GLU A 372 -6.48 -5.87 4.30
C GLU A 372 -5.21 -6.69 4.56
N GLN A 373 -5.35 -7.97 4.91
CA GLN A 373 -4.20 -8.86 5.10
C GLN A 373 -3.37 -8.99 3.82
N ARG A 374 -4.03 -9.16 2.65
CA ARG A 374 -3.35 -9.19 1.35
C ARG A 374 -2.60 -7.90 1.07
N ARG A 375 -3.25 -6.74 1.25
CA ARG A 375 -2.63 -5.42 1.05
C ARG A 375 -1.40 -5.23 1.93
N LEU A 376 -1.50 -5.52 3.22
CA LEU A 376 -0.39 -5.33 4.17
C LEU A 376 0.70 -6.40 4.01
N ALA A 377 0.38 -7.61 3.55
CA ALA A 377 1.37 -8.62 3.17
C ALA A 377 2.22 -8.15 2.00
N LEU A 378 1.61 -7.55 0.98
CA LEU A 378 2.31 -6.99 -0.17
C LEU A 378 3.23 -5.83 0.23
N TYR A 379 2.78 -4.92 1.11
CA TYR A 379 3.64 -3.88 1.67
C TYR A 379 4.76 -4.45 2.54
N ALA A 380 4.49 -5.48 3.33
CA ALA A 380 5.51 -6.13 4.15
C ALA A 380 6.59 -6.77 3.27
N ALA A 381 6.21 -7.44 2.18
CA ALA A 381 7.16 -8.00 1.23
C ALA A 381 7.92 -6.89 0.47
N LEU A 382 7.22 -5.88 -0.05
CA LEU A 382 7.82 -4.75 -0.78
C LEU A 382 8.94 -4.08 0.05
N PHE A 383 8.71 -3.89 1.34
CA PHE A 383 9.67 -3.23 2.23
C PHE A 383 10.52 -4.19 3.09
N LEU A 384 10.45 -5.49 2.84
CA LEU A 384 11.25 -6.50 3.55
C LEU A 384 12.77 -6.25 3.45
N PRO A 385 13.32 -5.77 2.31
CA PRO A 385 14.71 -5.39 2.22
C PRO A 385 15.13 -4.31 3.24
N PHE A 386 14.19 -3.47 3.67
CA PHE A 386 14.43 -2.38 4.60
C PHE A 386 14.06 -2.70 6.05
N ARG A 387 13.77 -3.96 6.39
CA ARG A 387 13.34 -4.38 7.73
C ARG A 387 14.29 -3.96 8.87
N LYS A 388 15.59 -3.86 8.56
CA LYS A 388 16.65 -3.42 9.50
C LYS A 388 17.09 -1.97 9.29
N THR A 389 16.59 -1.29 8.27
CA THR A 389 16.94 0.10 7.99
C THR A 389 16.22 1.04 8.93
N VAL A 390 16.95 1.93 9.55
CA VAL A 390 16.46 2.90 10.51
C VAL A 390 16.92 4.31 10.14
N TYR A 391 16.29 5.31 10.73
CA TYR A 391 16.73 6.71 10.64
C TYR A 391 16.58 7.39 12.01
N LYS A 392 17.32 8.48 12.21
CA LYS A 392 17.20 9.29 13.43
C LYS A 392 16.10 10.34 13.24
N ASP A 393 15.15 10.38 14.16
CA ASP A 393 14.17 11.47 14.22
C ASP A 393 14.78 12.75 14.81
N ASN A 394 14.00 13.84 14.84
CA ASN A 394 14.43 15.13 15.38
C ASN A 394 14.79 15.09 16.89
N LYS A 395 14.47 14.01 17.59
CA LYS A 395 14.80 13.77 19.00
C LYS A 395 15.97 12.80 19.16
N GLY A 396 16.61 12.38 18.07
CA GLY A 396 17.71 11.42 18.07
C GLY A 396 17.29 9.95 18.24
N LYS A 397 15.98 9.65 18.23
CA LYS A 397 15.48 8.28 18.35
C LYS A 397 15.60 7.55 17.01
N MET A 398 16.11 6.31 17.06
CA MET A 398 16.17 5.42 15.90
C MET A 398 14.77 4.86 15.61
N ILE A 399 14.29 5.08 14.40
CA ILE A 399 12.95 4.68 13.94
C ILE A 399 13.09 3.85 12.66
N PRO A 400 12.35 2.74 12.47
CA PRO A 400 12.34 2.00 11.21
C PRO A 400 11.95 2.88 10.02
N VAL A 401 12.68 2.78 8.91
CA VAL A 401 12.44 3.60 7.70
C VAL A 401 11.04 3.38 7.12
N VAL A 402 10.47 2.20 7.30
CA VAL A 402 9.09 1.88 6.91
C VAL A 402 8.08 2.85 7.52
N ASN A 403 8.30 3.28 8.78
CA ASN A 403 7.45 4.31 9.40
C ASN A 403 7.49 5.64 8.63
N HIS A 404 8.69 6.05 8.18
CA HIS A 404 8.86 7.27 7.36
C HIS A 404 8.11 7.14 6.03
N ILE A 405 8.26 6.02 5.34
CA ILE A 405 7.63 5.79 4.04
C ILE A 405 6.09 5.92 4.16
N PHE A 406 5.48 5.24 5.12
CA PHE A 406 4.03 5.33 5.30
C PHE A 406 3.59 6.73 5.72
N LYS A 407 4.25 7.31 6.73
CA LYS A 407 3.82 8.56 7.37
C LYS A 407 4.11 9.80 6.53
N PHE A 408 5.29 9.87 5.92
CA PHE A 408 5.76 11.09 5.25
C PHE A 408 5.75 10.97 3.73
N SER A 409 6.20 9.85 3.18
CA SER A 409 6.28 9.68 1.72
C SER A 409 4.93 9.38 1.08
N MET A 410 4.06 8.61 1.77
CA MET A 410 2.74 8.22 1.24
C MET A 410 1.56 8.81 2.02
N LYS A 411 1.75 9.42 3.20
CA LYS A 411 0.66 9.91 4.05
C LYS A 411 -0.45 8.86 4.31
N ARG A 412 -0.04 7.60 4.58
CA ARG A 412 -0.94 6.50 4.93
C ARG A 412 -1.13 6.40 6.44
N LYS A 413 -2.07 5.53 6.87
CA LYS A 413 -2.39 5.32 8.28
C LYS A 413 -1.15 4.85 9.06
N THR A 414 -0.94 5.39 10.24
CA THR A 414 0.15 4.98 11.15
C THR A 414 -0.02 3.51 11.57
N SER A 415 -1.26 3.04 11.73
CA SER A 415 -1.56 1.63 12.02
C SER A 415 -1.01 0.67 10.95
N ASP A 416 -1.06 1.06 9.67
CA ASP A 416 -0.52 0.24 8.58
C ASP A 416 1.00 0.10 8.71
N ALA A 417 1.70 1.22 8.98
CA ALA A 417 3.14 1.20 9.24
C ALA A 417 3.50 0.32 10.45
N GLU A 418 2.75 0.45 11.54
CA GLU A 418 2.96 -0.36 12.76
C GLU A 418 2.75 -1.84 12.48
N THR A 419 1.72 -2.21 11.73
CA THR A 419 1.45 -3.60 11.34
C THR A 419 2.59 -4.16 10.48
N VAL A 420 3.04 -3.44 9.44
CA VAL A 420 4.16 -3.88 8.60
C VAL A 420 5.45 -4.03 9.40
N ILE A 421 5.76 -3.07 10.27
CA ILE A 421 6.93 -3.13 11.15
C ILE A 421 6.82 -4.33 12.11
N ASN A 422 5.62 -4.59 12.63
CA ASN A 422 5.40 -5.74 13.52
C ASN A 422 5.55 -7.07 12.77
N ILE A 423 5.05 -7.17 11.54
CA ILE A 423 5.30 -8.32 10.65
C ILE A 423 6.82 -8.53 10.49
N HIS A 424 7.59 -7.47 10.17
CA HIS A 424 9.04 -7.56 10.01
C HIS A 424 9.77 -8.02 11.27
N ARG A 425 9.38 -7.52 12.46
CA ARG A 425 9.95 -7.97 13.74
C ARG A 425 9.61 -9.42 14.04
N THR A 426 8.39 -9.82 13.73
CA THR A 426 7.90 -11.18 13.95
C THR A 426 8.55 -12.18 13.00
N THR A 427 8.94 -11.74 11.80
CA THR A 427 9.62 -12.56 10.80
C THR A 427 10.88 -13.22 11.38
N GLU A 428 11.73 -12.47 12.07
CA GLU A 428 12.96 -13.01 12.66
C GLU A 428 12.67 -13.99 13.81
N LYS A 429 11.62 -13.71 14.60
CA LYS A 429 11.16 -14.62 15.65
C LYS A 429 10.62 -15.94 15.08
N PHE A 430 9.84 -15.89 14.00
CA PHE A 430 9.37 -17.10 13.32
C PHE A 430 10.52 -17.92 12.75
N LEU A 431 11.50 -17.29 12.11
CA LEU A 431 12.68 -18.00 11.57
C LEU A 431 13.35 -18.87 12.62
N SER A 432 13.43 -18.42 13.87
CA SER A 432 14.00 -19.20 14.95
C SER A 432 13.16 -20.41 15.36
N LEU A 433 11.85 -20.38 15.11
CA LEU A 433 10.91 -21.44 15.52
C LEU A 433 10.56 -22.40 14.37
N ILE A 434 10.81 -22.01 13.10
CA ILE A 434 10.39 -22.78 11.93
C ILE A 434 10.84 -24.23 12.01
N HIS A 435 12.11 -24.48 12.29
CA HIS A 435 12.66 -25.84 12.35
C HIS A 435 11.93 -26.70 13.38
N SER A 436 11.70 -26.18 14.58
CA SER A 436 11.00 -26.89 15.63
C SER A 436 9.53 -27.12 15.34
N LEU A 437 8.89 -26.18 14.63
CA LEU A 437 7.49 -26.30 14.21
C LEU A 437 7.28 -27.28 13.05
N GLN A 438 8.30 -27.53 12.22
CA GLN A 438 8.26 -28.51 11.15
C GLN A 438 8.43 -29.96 11.65
N LEU A 439 9.06 -30.15 12.79
CA LEU A 439 9.26 -31.48 13.40
C LEU A 439 7.95 -31.89 14.10
N LYS A 440 7.06 -32.62 13.37
CA LYS A 440 5.74 -33.10 13.86
C LYS A 440 5.76 -33.99 15.13
N ASN A 441 6.90 -34.46 15.57
CA ASN A 441 7.05 -35.19 16.81
C ASN A 441 7.99 -34.43 17.72
N GLY A 442 7.63 -34.22 18.97
CA GLY A 442 8.48 -33.66 20.03
C GLY A 442 9.79 -34.43 20.30
N ALA A 443 10.39 -34.98 19.24
CA ALA A 443 11.70 -35.55 19.22
C ALA A 443 12.69 -34.44 19.52
N GLN A 444 13.11 -34.48 20.79
CA GLN A 444 14.33 -33.86 21.33
C GLN A 444 14.65 -32.50 20.65
N VAL A 445 14.18 -31.43 21.25
CA VAL A 445 14.80 -30.10 21.08
C VAL A 445 16.17 -30.17 21.78
N ASP A 446 16.97 -31.16 21.35
CA ASP A 446 18.37 -31.28 21.73
C ASP A 446 19.11 -30.14 21.11
N LYS A 447 19.34 -29.12 21.92
CA LYS A 447 20.18 -27.97 21.62
C LYS A 447 19.70 -27.16 20.40
N LEU A 448 18.51 -26.50 20.53
CA LEU A 448 18.42 -25.19 19.92
C LEU A 448 19.57 -24.38 20.53
N ASP A 449 20.63 -24.23 19.73
CA ASP A 449 21.61 -23.19 19.96
C ASP A 449 20.85 -21.88 19.74
N TRP A 450 20.20 -21.43 20.80
CA TRP A 450 19.50 -20.15 20.86
C TRP A 450 20.60 -19.12 20.67
N ALA A 451 20.89 -18.79 19.40
CA ALA A 451 21.85 -17.76 19.09
C ALA A 451 21.54 -16.56 20.00
N THR A 452 22.54 -16.08 20.66
CA THR A 452 22.48 -15.05 21.71
C THR A 452 21.61 -13.85 21.35
N ASP A 453 21.46 -13.54 20.06
CA ASP A 453 20.61 -12.45 19.54
C ASP A 453 19.11 -12.74 19.62
N ILE A 454 18.68 -14.01 19.56
CA ILE A 454 17.28 -14.42 19.68
C ILE A 454 16.84 -14.36 21.14
N LEU A 455 17.73 -14.71 22.06
CA LEU A 455 17.50 -14.59 23.51
C LEU A 455 17.21 -13.14 23.94
N GLU A 456 17.79 -12.12 23.28
CA GLU A 456 17.46 -10.73 23.61
C GLU A 456 15.98 -10.40 23.39
N HIS A 457 15.38 -10.91 22.31
CA HIS A 457 13.96 -10.74 22.00
C HIS A 457 13.04 -11.55 22.91
N TRP A 458 13.56 -12.63 23.51
CA TRP A 458 12.83 -13.54 24.40
C TRP A 458 13.22 -13.42 25.88
N LYS A 459 14.21 -12.59 26.24
CA LYS A 459 14.71 -12.36 27.62
C LYS A 459 13.62 -11.98 28.63
N SER A 460 12.50 -11.43 28.16
CA SER A 460 11.36 -11.12 29.01
C SER A 460 10.47 -12.33 29.31
N ILE A 461 10.66 -13.46 28.63
CA ILE A 461 9.85 -14.66 28.77
C ILE A 461 10.71 -15.69 29.51
N SER A 462 10.41 -15.93 30.79
CA SER A 462 11.10 -16.95 31.59
C SER A 462 10.75 -18.36 31.10
N VAL A 463 11.29 -18.76 29.94
CA VAL A 463 11.12 -20.11 29.38
C VAL A 463 12.02 -21.12 30.09
N ASP A 464 13.09 -20.62 30.73
CA ASP A 464 14.03 -21.41 31.51
C ASP A 464 13.59 -21.65 32.96
N ASP A 465 12.31 -21.38 33.28
CA ASP A 465 11.73 -21.76 34.53
C ASP A 465 11.70 -23.29 34.60
N PRO A 466 12.38 -23.93 35.58
CA PRO A 466 12.49 -25.38 35.67
C PRO A 466 11.14 -26.11 35.81
N GLU A 467 10.06 -25.36 35.97
CA GLU A 467 8.71 -25.89 36.08
C GLU A 467 7.96 -26.00 34.75
N ILE A 468 8.52 -25.47 33.65
CA ILE A 468 7.92 -25.59 32.32
C ILE A 468 8.43 -26.85 31.64
N PRO A 469 7.57 -27.80 31.26
CA PRO A 469 7.99 -28.97 30.52
C PRO A 469 8.69 -28.59 29.21
N GLU A 470 9.79 -29.23 28.88
CA GLU A 470 10.56 -28.99 27.66
C GLU A 470 9.68 -29.08 26.40
N THR A 471 8.76 -30.07 26.40
CA THR A 471 7.75 -30.27 25.35
C THR A 471 6.79 -29.09 25.16
N SER A 472 6.62 -28.25 26.19
CA SER A 472 5.72 -27.08 26.15
C SER A 472 6.41 -25.80 25.72
N LYS A 473 7.75 -25.76 25.66
CA LYS A 473 8.50 -24.54 25.33
C LYS A 473 8.11 -23.97 23.96
N ILE A 474 8.03 -24.81 22.93
CA ILE A 474 7.62 -24.39 21.58
C ILE A 474 6.22 -23.79 21.60
N ARG A 475 5.27 -24.41 22.33
CA ARG A 475 3.92 -23.91 22.48
C ARG A 475 3.89 -22.54 23.16
N VAL A 476 4.69 -22.36 24.21
CA VAL A 476 4.80 -21.08 24.94
C VAL A 476 5.36 -19.99 24.05
N LEU A 477 6.49 -20.22 23.38
CA LEU A 477 7.13 -19.24 22.50
C LEU A 477 6.23 -18.87 21.32
N THR A 478 5.65 -19.88 20.66
CA THR A 478 4.70 -19.65 19.57
C THR A 478 3.46 -18.91 20.07
N GLY A 479 2.93 -19.26 21.23
CA GLY A 479 1.77 -18.58 21.84
C GLY A 479 2.02 -17.09 22.08
N PHE A 480 3.18 -16.72 22.62
CA PHE A 480 3.56 -15.31 22.77
C PHE A 480 3.73 -14.61 21.43
N LEU A 481 4.36 -15.26 20.46
CA LEU A 481 4.54 -14.73 19.12
C LEU A 481 3.19 -14.40 18.48
N LEU A 482 2.24 -15.32 18.52
CA LEU A 482 0.91 -15.13 17.92
C LEU A 482 0.09 -14.08 18.67
N ARG A 483 0.23 -13.97 19.98
CA ARG A 483 -0.41 -12.89 20.76
C ARG A 483 0.12 -11.50 20.40
N ASP A 484 1.38 -11.40 20.01
CA ASP A 484 2.01 -10.15 19.60
C ASP A 484 1.52 -9.70 18.19
N ILE A 485 1.49 -10.63 17.23
CA ILE A 485 1.13 -10.36 15.84
C ILE A 485 -0.38 -10.53 15.52
N LYS A 486 -1.12 -11.30 16.33
CA LYS A 486 -2.57 -11.55 16.22
C LYS A 486 -2.98 -12.06 14.83
N ASP A 487 -4.02 -11.46 14.26
CA ASP A 487 -4.62 -11.86 12.97
C ASP A 487 -3.65 -11.87 11.79
N PHE A 488 -2.49 -11.22 11.93
CA PHE A 488 -1.45 -11.17 10.89
C PHE A 488 -0.40 -12.29 10.99
N TRP A 489 -0.56 -13.27 11.90
CA TRP A 489 0.44 -14.31 12.10
C TRP A 489 0.71 -15.16 10.84
N ARG A 490 -0.32 -15.44 10.03
CA ARG A 490 -0.18 -16.15 8.77
C ARG A 490 0.64 -15.35 7.76
N VAL A 491 0.43 -14.05 7.71
CA VAL A 491 1.22 -13.13 6.88
C VAL A 491 2.68 -13.10 7.37
N ALA A 492 2.91 -13.02 8.67
CA ALA A 492 4.25 -12.99 9.25
C ALA A 492 4.98 -14.32 9.01
N LEU A 493 4.30 -15.46 9.14
CA LEU A 493 4.85 -16.78 8.80
C LEU A 493 5.27 -16.84 7.32
N LEU A 494 4.37 -16.43 6.41
CA LEU A 494 4.65 -16.43 4.97
C LEU A 494 5.84 -15.51 4.63
N THR A 495 5.89 -14.33 5.25
CA THR A 495 7.02 -13.39 5.09
C THR A 495 8.34 -13.97 5.62
N SER A 496 8.28 -14.76 6.69
CA SER A 496 9.45 -15.43 7.28
C SER A 496 10.01 -16.51 6.37
N LEU A 497 9.13 -17.33 5.80
CA LEU A 497 9.51 -18.37 4.85
C LEU A 497 10.05 -17.75 3.55
N LEU A 498 9.43 -16.66 3.06
CA LEU A 498 9.95 -15.92 1.92
C LEU A 498 11.39 -15.43 2.18
N LEU A 499 11.66 -14.88 3.36
CA LEU A 499 13.00 -14.43 3.73
C LEU A 499 14.00 -15.58 3.80
N SER A 500 13.62 -16.75 4.34
CA SER A 500 14.51 -17.92 4.44
C SER A 500 14.92 -18.47 3.06
N VAL A 501 14.01 -18.43 2.09
CA VAL A 501 14.31 -18.84 0.70
C VAL A 501 15.28 -17.86 0.06
N VAL A 502 15.04 -16.56 0.21
CA VAL A 502 15.88 -15.51 -0.37
C VAL A 502 17.28 -15.51 0.24
N ASP A 503 17.42 -15.62 1.56
CA ASP A 503 18.70 -15.65 2.25
C ASP A 503 19.48 -16.97 1.99
N GLY A 504 18.79 -18.07 1.61
CA GLY A 504 19.37 -19.37 1.32
C GLY A 504 19.85 -19.56 -0.14
N MET A 505 19.50 -18.64 -1.04
CA MET A 505 19.91 -18.72 -2.45
C MET A 505 21.39 -18.39 -2.63
N LYS A 506 22.19 -19.36 -3.12
CA LYS A 506 23.59 -19.16 -3.54
C LYS A 506 23.65 -18.69 -4.98
N GLU A 507 24.79 -18.07 -5.34
CA GLU A 507 25.00 -17.32 -6.60
C GLU A 507 24.86 -18.11 -7.91
N ASP A 508 24.78 -19.45 -7.89
CA ASP A 508 24.95 -20.32 -9.06
C ASP A 508 23.74 -21.24 -9.38
N GLN A 509 22.50 -20.85 -9.04
CA GLN A 509 21.35 -21.74 -9.20
C GLN A 509 20.47 -21.42 -10.43
N GLU A 510 20.11 -22.45 -11.22
CA GLU A 510 19.34 -22.37 -12.48
C GLU A 510 17.82 -22.17 -12.30
N THR A 511 17.13 -21.73 -13.37
CA THR A 511 15.72 -21.29 -13.42
C THR A 511 14.68 -22.28 -12.88
N GLY A 512 14.85 -23.58 -13.12
CA GLY A 512 13.94 -24.60 -12.61
C GLY A 512 13.94 -24.78 -11.09
N GLN A 513 14.86 -24.13 -10.41
CA GLN A 513 15.05 -24.24 -8.97
C GLN A 513 14.14 -23.28 -8.18
N LEU A 514 13.67 -22.18 -8.79
CA LEU A 514 12.78 -21.21 -8.12
C LEU A 514 11.39 -21.79 -7.89
N ASP A 515 10.78 -22.39 -8.91
CA ASP A 515 9.43 -23.01 -8.79
C ASP A 515 9.48 -24.15 -7.75
N PHE A 516 10.56 -24.94 -7.77
CA PHE A 516 10.77 -25.97 -6.76
C PHE A 516 10.92 -25.38 -5.34
N GLN A 517 11.59 -24.24 -5.19
CA GLN A 517 11.73 -23.59 -3.89
C GLN A 517 10.43 -22.96 -3.39
N LEU A 518 9.61 -22.40 -4.27
CA LEU A 518 8.30 -21.88 -3.92
C LEU A 518 7.35 -23.01 -3.50
N GLU A 519 7.40 -24.17 -4.16
CA GLU A 519 6.62 -25.34 -3.75
C GLU A 519 7.06 -25.87 -2.37
N LYS A 520 8.37 -25.98 -2.13
CA LYS A 520 8.91 -26.34 -0.83
C LYS A 520 8.53 -25.35 0.27
N LEU A 521 8.49 -24.05 -0.06
CA LEU A 521 8.03 -23.01 0.85
C LEU A 521 6.55 -23.21 1.19
N ARG A 522 5.73 -23.53 0.19
CA ARG A 522 4.31 -23.84 0.36
C ARG A 522 4.09 -25.02 1.29
N GLU A 523 4.79 -26.14 1.06
CA GLU A 523 4.73 -27.32 1.93
C GLU A 523 5.12 -26.97 3.37
N SER A 524 6.20 -26.21 3.53
CA SER A 524 6.65 -25.72 4.84
C SER A 524 5.60 -24.86 5.53
N TYR A 525 4.97 -23.95 4.79
CA TYR A 525 3.89 -23.10 5.31
C TYR A 525 2.72 -23.93 5.83
N LEU A 526 2.22 -24.85 5.02
CA LEU A 526 1.07 -25.70 5.38
C LEU A 526 1.38 -26.58 6.60
N THR A 527 2.57 -27.17 6.65
CA THR A 527 2.99 -28.00 7.80
C THR A 527 3.04 -27.19 9.08
N ILE A 528 3.60 -25.98 9.04
CA ILE A 528 3.72 -25.11 10.23
C ILE A 528 2.33 -24.57 10.65
N GLU A 529 1.50 -24.17 9.67
CA GLU A 529 0.13 -23.73 9.94
C GLU A 529 -0.67 -24.82 10.65
N GLU A 530 -0.62 -26.06 10.12
CA GLU A 530 -1.25 -27.22 10.75
C GLU A 530 -0.75 -27.46 12.16
N THR A 531 0.57 -27.44 12.36
CA THR A 531 1.18 -27.60 13.71
C THR A 531 0.71 -26.53 14.68
N ILE A 532 0.61 -25.28 14.25
CA ILE A 532 0.10 -24.17 15.10
C ILE A 532 -1.37 -24.39 15.46
N CYS A 533 -2.19 -24.89 14.53
CA CYS A 533 -3.58 -25.23 14.78
C CYS A 533 -3.71 -26.45 15.72
N GLU A 534 -2.91 -27.50 15.54
CA GLU A 534 -2.85 -28.67 16.43
C GLU A 534 -2.42 -28.30 17.86
N LEU A 535 -1.53 -27.33 18.00
CA LEU A 535 -1.17 -26.75 19.30
C LEU A 535 -2.31 -25.90 19.92
N GLY A 536 -3.43 -25.68 19.21
CA GLY A 536 -4.55 -24.86 19.68
C GLY A 536 -4.19 -23.38 19.86
N LEU A 537 -3.32 -22.84 18.99
CA LEU A 537 -2.79 -21.50 19.10
C LEU A 537 -3.34 -20.52 18.07
N ASP A 538 -4.10 -20.97 17.08
CA ASP A 538 -4.55 -20.17 15.92
C ASP A 538 -5.39 -18.93 16.27
N ASN A 539 -5.98 -18.88 17.47
CA ASN A 539 -6.74 -17.75 18.02
C ASN A 539 -6.32 -17.35 19.43
N ILE A 540 -5.08 -17.65 19.83
CA ILE A 540 -4.58 -17.52 21.21
C ILE A 540 -4.66 -16.09 21.77
N TRP A 541 -4.68 -15.06 20.93
CA TRP A 541 -4.79 -13.66 21.37
C TRP A 541 -6.19 -13.30 21.92
N HIS A 542 -7.21 -14.10 21.65
CA HIS A 542 -8.54 -13.94 22.23
C HIS A 542 -8.68 -14.62 23.59
N VAL A 543 -7.77 -15.53 23.94
CA VAL A 543 -7.81 -16.25 25.20
C VAL A 543 -7.47 -15.31 26.38
N LYS A 544 -8.42 -15.19 27.31
CA LYS A 544 -8.27 -14.35 28.51
C LYS A 544 -7.38 -15.04 29.55
N PRO A 545 -6.64 -14.28 30.38
CA PRO A 545 -5.91 -14.85 31.52
C PRO A 545 -6.85 -15.58 32.48
N LEU A 546 -6.44 -16.76 32.96
CA LEU A 546 -7.18 -17.57 33.92
C LEU A 546 -7.31 -16.88 35.28
N VAL A 547 -6.36 -16.03 35.64
CA VAL A 547 -6.34 -15.28 36.89
C VAL A 547 -6.31 -13.78 36.59
N ASN A 548 -7.24 -13.04 37.16
CA ASN A 548 -7.33 -11.59 36.96
C ASN A 548 -6.40 -10.81 37.90
N GLY A 549 -6.19 -9.52 37.64
CA GLY A 549 -5.28 -8.67 38.40
C GLY A 549 -5.61 -8.58 39.90
N ASN A 550 -6.90 -8.60 40.26
CA ASN A 550 -7.32 -8.55 41.67
C ASN A 550 -6.92 -9.83 42.41
N ALA A 551 -7.14 -11.00 41.81
CA ALA A 551 -6.72 -12.27 42.41
C ALA A 551 -5.19 -12.37 42.50
N ILE A 552 -4.45 -11.84 41.53
CA ILE A 552 -2.98 -11.71 41.59
C ILE A 552 -2.58 -10.89 42.84
N MET A 553 -3.16 -9.69 43.00
CA MET A 553 -2.87 -8.83 44.17
C MET A 553 -3.17 -9.50 45.49
N GLN A 554 -4.28 -10.23 45.58
CA GLN A 554 -4.66 -10.96 46.78
C GLN A 554 -3.66 -12.10 47.14
N ILE A 555 -3.26 -12.90 46.14
CA ILE A 555 -2.36 -14.03 46.36
C ILE A 555 -0.93 -13.55 46.66
N THR A 556 -0.48 -12.52 45.94
CA THR A 556 0.89 -12.01 46.04
C THR A 556 1.08 -10.98 47.14
N GLU A 557 -0.01 -10.38 47.65
CA GLU A 557 -0.02 -9.28 48.63
C GLU A 557 0.64 -7.99 48.12
N LEU A 558 0.72 -7.84 46.77
CA LEU A 558 1.34 -6.69 46.09
C LEU A 558 0.28 -5.61 45.80
N LYS A 559 0.65 -4.35 46.00
CA LYS A 559 -0.26 -3.19 45.81
C LYS A 559 -0.39 -2.66 44.37
N GLY A 560 -0.03 -3.46 43.37
CA GLY A 560 -0.10 -3.03 41.95
C GLY A 560 1.25 -2.65 41.36
N GLY A 561 1.25 -2.13 40.10
CA GLY A 561 2.45 -1.65 39.42
C GLY A 561 3.20 -2.71 38.62
N TYR A 562 4.54 -2.53 38.49
CA TYR A 562 5.42 -3.36 37.65
C TYR A 562 5.33 -4.85 37.99
N HIS A 563 5.29 -5.19 39.26
CA HIS A 563 5.24 -6.60 39.77
C HIS A 563 3.98 -7.34 39.33
N ILE A 564 2.84 -6.64 39.17
CA ILE A 564 1.60 -7.30 38.68
C ILE A 564 1.75 -7.66 37.20
N ARG A 565 2.43 -6.84 36.41
CA ARG A 565 2.72 -7.14 35.01
C ARG A 565 3.65 -8.34 34.86
N GLU A 566 4.67 -8.44 35.70
CA GLU A 566 5.56 -9.62 35.78
C GLU A 566 4.77 -10.89 36.09
N TRP A 567 3.90 -10.84 37.09
CA TRP A 567 3.03 -11.97 37.41
C TRP A 567 2.05 -12.33 36.31
N GLN A 568 1.46 -11.34 35.64
CA GLN A 568 0.59 -11.57 34.47
C GLN A 568 1.33 -12.31 33.36
N GLN A 569 2.58 -11.97 33.13
CA GLN A 569 3.40 -12.65 32.12
C GLN A 569 3.72 -14.08 32.52
N LYS A 570 4.09 -14.32 33.77
CA LYS A 570 4.34 -15.68 34.32
C LYS A 570 3.09 -16.56 34.27
N LEU A 571 1.93 -16.00 34.62
CA LEU A 571 0.65 -16.71 34.53
C LEU A 571 0.29 -17.05 33.08
N LEU A 572 0.55 -16.15 32.14
CA LEU A 572 0.34 -16.43 30.74
C LEU A 572 1.30 -17.51 30.23
N THR A 573 2.56 -17.49 30.65
CA THR A 573 3.54 -18.56 30.37
C THR A 573 3.03 -19.92 30.90
N TRP A 574 2.54 -19.98 32.16
CA TRP A 574 1.97 -21.19 32.73
C TRP A 574 0.72 -21.66 31.94
N GLN A 575 -0.20 -20.74 31.62
CA GLN A 575 -1.42 -21.04 30.86
C GLN A 575 -1.11 -21.58 29.45
N LEU A 576 -0.08 -21.07 28.82
CA LEU A 576 0.40 -21.56 27.52
C LEU A 576 1.08 -22.94 27.65
N ALA A 577 1.81 -23.19 28.75
CA ALA A 577 2.46 -24.47 29.01
C ALA A 577 1.45 -25.58 29.35
N TYR A 578 0.37 -25.22 30.06
CA TYR A 578 -0.66 -26.14 30.55
C TYR A 578 -2.04 -25.76 29.94
N PRO A 579 -2.33 -26.13 28.68
CA PRO A 579 -3.55 -25.70 27.96
C PRO A 579 -4.85 -26.16 28.62
N ASN A 580 -4.82 -27.26 29.34
CA ASN A 580 -5.97 -27.85 30.03
C ASN A 580 -6.01 -27.49 31.53
N GLY A 581 -5.08 -26.65 32.00
CA GLY A 581 -4.98 -26.25 33.38
C GLY A 581 -6.14 -25.36 33.84
N SER A 582 -6.65 -25.61 35.03
CA SER A 582 -7.74 -24.84 35.63
C SER A 582 -7.24 -23.55 36.29
N SER A 583 -8.18 -22.63 36.57
CA SER A 583 -7.88 -21.40 37.32
C SER A 583 -7.35 -21.69 38.74
N ASP A 584 -7.81 -22.78 39.39
CA ASP A 584 -7.40 -23.10 40.75
C ASP A 584 -6.00 -23.73 40.78
N GLU A 585 -5.69 -24.62 39.82
CA GLU A 585 -4.32 -25.12 39.63
C GLU A 585 -3.33 -24.00 39.37
N CYS A 586 -3.72 -23.03 38.56
CA CYS A 586 -2.92 -21.85 38.28
C CYS A 586 -2.67 -20.99 39.53
N LYS A 587 -3.68 -20.80 40.40
CA LYS A 587 -3.55 -20.09 41.67
C LYS A 587 -2.65 -20.87 42.66
N ASP A 588 -2.77 -22.21 42.72
CA ASP A 588 -1.93 -23.03 43.57
C ASP A 588 -0.47 -22.99 43.12
N TRP A 589 -0.21 -23.06 41.85
CA TRP A 589 1.13 -22.82 41.28
C TRP A 589 1.67 -21.44 41.71
N MET A 590 0.86 -20.37 41.63
CA MET A 590 1.28 -19.04 42.09
C MET A 590 1.70 -19.01 43.54
N ARG A 591 0.92 -19.68 44.44
CA ARG A 591 1.24 -19.77 45.89
C ARG A 591 2.56 -20.49 46.12
N GLN A 592 2.83 -21.55 45.35
CA GLN A 592 4.08 -22.32 45.44
C GLN A 592 5.28 -21.46 44.97
N VAL A 593 5.15 -20.74 43.85
CA VAL A 593 6.22 -19.86 43.34
C VAL A 593 6.50 -18.72 44.33
N LYS A 594 5.46 -18.11 44.92
CA LYS A 594 5.62 -17.09 45.98
C LYS A 594 6.39 -17.65 47.19
N ALA A 595 6.01 -18.83 47.68
CA ALA A 595 6.64 -19.47 48.84
C ALA A 595 8.12 -19.83 48.57
N LYS A 596 8.46 -20.26 47.33
CA LYS A 596 9.85 -20.54 46.95
C LYS A 596 10.70 -19.25 46.95
N ARG A 597 10.19 -18.14 46.39
CA ARG A 597 10.89 -16.86 46.41
C ARG A 597 11.19 -16.34 47.81
N GLN A 598 10.23 -16.46 48.74
CA GLN A 598 10.40 -16.04 50.14
C GLN A 598 11.43 -16.86 50.90
N ARG A 599 11.83 -18.06 50.40
CA ARG A 599 12.88 -18.91 51.00
C ARG A 599 14.28 -18.60 50.44
N THR A 600 14.34 -17.92 49.32
CA THR A 600 15.59 -17.58 48.63
C THR A 600 16.04 -16.13 48.84
N GLU A 601 15.14 -15.29 49.36
CA GLU A 601 15.42 -13.94 49.88
C GLU A 601 15.67 -14.04 51.42
#